data_0d6c030e7dfa04de74e00ad4cc3e4958
#
_entry.id   0d6c030e7dfa04de74e00ad4cc3e4958
#
_cell.length_a   1.000
_cell.length_b   1.000
_cell.length_c   1.000
_cell.angle_alpha   90.00
_cell.angle_beta   90.00
_cell.angle_gamma   90.00
#
_symmetry.space_group_name_H-M   'P 1'
#
loop_
_entity.id
_entity.type
_entity.pdbx_description
1 polymer ?
#
loop_
_entity_poly.entity_id
_entity_poly.type
_entity_poly.pdbx_seq_one_letter_code
_entity_poly.pdbx_strand_id
1 'polypeptide(L)'
;MASLNNLKELSFLVYGLGSTGLSVINFFRKNNIKKFYVWDDRNKKQFKKKRPVSLDKILKKVHYIILSPGVSLLKSKNRNKLRKYKKKIITDIDLIFLLKSDLKTIVVTGTNGKSTTCKILEH
;
A
#
# COMPACT_ATOMS: atom_id res chain seq x y z
N MET A 1 -14.14 6.38 12.37
CA MET A 1 -12.85 5.73 12.72
C MET A 1 -12.86 4.29 12.20
N ALA A 2 -11.93 3.93 11.33
CA ALA A 2 -11.83 2.56 10.87
C ALA A 2 -11.15 1.70 11.96
N SER A 3 -11.86 0.68 12.43
CA SER A 3 -11.24 -0.39 13.25
C SER A 3 -10.63 -1.44 12.33
N LEU A 4 -9.80 -2.34 12.88
CA LEU A 4 -9.32 -3.53 12.15
C LEU A 4 -10.45 -4.32 11.50
N ASN A 5 -11.62 -4.37 12.14
CA ASN A 5 -12.79 -5.04 11.60
C ASN A 5 -13.30 -4.35 10.34
N ASN A 6 -13.30 -3.01 10.29
CA ASN A 6 -13.69 -2.27 9.10
C ASN A 6 -12.72 -2.52 7.94
N LEU A 7 -11.41 -2.66 8.20
CA LEU A 7 -10.44 -3.02 7.17
C LEU A 7 -10.68 -4.40 6.57
N LYS A 8 -11.20 -5.36 7.33
CA LYS A 8 -11.53 -6.70 6.83
C LYS A 8 -12.67 -6.69 5.80
N GLU A 9 -13.53 -5.69 5.85
CA GLU A 9 -14.61 -5.50 4.88
C GLU A 9 -14.15 -4.82 3.60
N LEU A 10 -13.05 -4.08 3.63
CA LEU A 10 -12.47 -3.40 2.49
C LEU A 10 -11.64 -4.36 1.64
N SER A 11 -11.52 -4.05 0.36
CA SER A 11 -10.66 -4.77 -0.57
C SER A 11 -9.52 -3.90 -1.06
N PHE A 12 -8.35 -4.50 -1.20
CA PHE A 12 -7.10 -3.81 -1.51
C PHE A 12 -6.38 -4.44 -2.70
N LEU A 13 -5.68 -3.63 -3.46
CA LEU A 13 -4.67 -4.07 -4.40
C LEU A 13 -3.31 -3.56 -3.93
N VAL A 14 -2.39 -4.46 -3.60
CA VAL A 14 -0.99 -4.11 -3.34
C VAL A 14 -0.26 -4.11 -4.67
N TYR A 15 0.12 -2.93 -5.14
CA TYR A 15 0.81 -2.74 -6.41
C TYR A 15 2.30 -2.45 -6.17
N GLY A 16 3.13 -3.41 -6.54
CA GLY A 16 4.57 -3.41 -6.28
C GLY A 16 4.97 -4.29 -5.10
N LEU A 17 5.93 -5.17 -5.33
CA LEU A 17 6.45 -6.14 -4.36
C LEU A 17 7.84 -5.75 -3.84
N GLY A 18 8.10 -4.46 -3.68
CA GLY A 18 9.24 -3.97 -2.93
C GLY A 18 9.05 -4.18 -1.41
N SER A 19 9.98 -3.66 -0.62
CA SER A 19 9.93 -3.79 0.86
C SER A 19 8.60 -3.31 1.46
N THR A 20 8.09 -2.19 0.98
CA THR A 20 6.79 -1.64 1.44
C THR A 20 5.64 -2.56 1.11
N GLY A 21 5.54 -3.04 -0.14
CA GLY A 21 4.47 -3.96 -0.54
C GLY A 21 4.49 -5.26 0.25
N LEU A 22 5.66 -5.83 0.48
CA LEU A 22 5.82 -7.03 1.30
C LEU A 22 5.43 -6.80 2.76
N SER A 23 5.77 -5.65 3.32
CA SER A 23 5.38 -5.27 4.69
C SER A 23 3.86 -5.15 4.83
N VAL A 24 3.19 -4.54 3.85
CA VAL A 24 1.72 -4.44 3.81
C VAL A 24 1.08 -5.82 3.73
N ILE A 25 1.59 -6.71 2.88
CA ILE A 25 1.08 -8.09 2.76
C ILE A 25 1.23 -8.84 4.09
N ASN A 26 2.38 -8.71 4.76
CA ASN A 26 2.60 -9.31 6.06
C ASN A 26 1.63 -8.77 7.12
N PHE A 27 1.39 -7.46 7.12
CA PHE A 27 0.40 -6.83 7.99
C PHE A 27 -1.01 -7.39 7.73
N PHE A 28 -1.42 -7.53 6.48
CA PHE A 28 -2.73 -8.10 6.12
C PHE A 28 -2.86 -9.55 6.61
N ARG A 29 -1.84 -10.35 6.42
CA ARG A 29 -1.83 -11.75 6.88
C ARG A 29 -1.91 -11.87 8.39
N LYS A 30 -1.10 -11.11 9.13
CA LYS A 30 -1.12 -11.10 10.60
C LYS A 30 -2.46 -10.68 11.18
N ASN A 31 -3.19 -9.82 10.50
CA ASN A 31 -4.48 -9.29 10.96
C ASN A 31 -5.69 -9.96 10.31
N ASN A 32 -5.50 -11.08 9.61
CA ASN A 32 -6.57 -11.82 8.92
C ASN A 32 -7.38 -10.98 7.93
N ILE A 33 -6.73 -10.01 7.27
CA ILE A 33 -7.31 -9.26 6.16
C ILE A 33 -7.12 -10.10 4.89
N LYS A 34 -8.21 -10.68 4.40
CA LYS A 34 -8.18 -11.66 3.29
C LYS A 34 -8.50 -11.05 1.93
N LYS A 35 -9.24 -9.96 1.89
CA LYS A 35 -9.70 -9.30 0.66
C LYS A 35 -8.61 -8.42 0.06
N PHE A 36 -7.47 -9.01 -0.30
CA PHE A 36 -6.42 -8.30 -1.01
C PHE A 36 -5.90 -9.09 -2.21
N TYR A 37 -5.41 -8.35 -3.17
CA TYR A 37 -4.78 -8.83 -4.39
C TYR A 37 -3.39 -8.21 -4.51
N VAL A 38 -2.53 -8.84 -5.32
CA VAL A 38 -1.14 -8.42 -5.49
C VAL A 38 -0.84 -8.28 -6.97
N TRP A 39 -0.20 -7.19 -7.33
CA TRP A 39 0.29 -6.96 -8.69
C TRP A 39 1.69 -6.38 -8.67
N ASP A 40 2.56 -6.95 -9.50
CA ASP A 40 3.88 -6.40 -9.76
C ASP A 40 4.18 -6.56 -11.25
N ASP A 41 4.68 -5.50 -11.87
CA ASP A 41 4.97 -5.49 -13.31
C ASP A 41 6.13 -6.40 -13.69
N ARG A 42 7.07 -6.59 -12.77
CA ARG A 42 8.29 -7.38 -12.95
C ARG A 42 8.17 -8.78 -12.38
N ASN A 43 7.61 -8.91 -11.20
CA ASN A 43 7.50 -10.17 -10.46
C ASN A 43 6.11 -10.79 -10.60
N LYS A 44 5.95 -11.63 -11.62
CA LYS A 44 4.66 -12.29 -11.90
C LYS A 44 4.45 -13.60 -11.14
N LYS A 45 5.51 -14.16 -10.56
CA LYS A 45 5.48 -15.49 -9.92
C LYS A 45 5.15 -15.47 -8.44
N GLN A 46 5.66 -14.47 -7.73
CA GLN A 46 5.43 -14.32 -6.30
C GLN A 46 3.96 -13.96 -6.03
N PHE A 47 3.36 -14.58 -5.04
CA PHE A 47 1.94 -14.42 -4.71
C PHE A 47 0.97 -14.72 -5.86
N LYS A 48 1.28 -15.72 -6.66
CA LYS A 48 0.48 -16.10 -7.84
C LYS A 48 -1.01 -16.29 -7.53
N LYS A 49 -1.34 -16.86 -6.37
CA LYS A 49 -2.74 -17.07 -5.94
C LYS A 49 -3.49 -15.77 -5.63
N LYS A 50 -2.77 -14.68 -5.33
CA LYS A 50 -3.33 -13.35 -5.06
C LYS A 50 -3.29 -12.44 -6.28
N ARG A 51 -2.66 -12.89 -7.37
CA ARG A 51 -2.59 -12.12 -8.60
C ARG A 51 -3.90 -12.23 -9.37
N PRO A 52 -4.59 -11.13 -9.70
CA PRO A 52 -5.80 -11.16 -10.51
C PRO A 52 -5.46 -11.51 -11.96
N VAL A 53 -6.42 -12.10 -12.65
CA VAL A 53 -6.31 -12.40 -14.09
C VAL A 53 -6.27 -11.12 -14.91
N SER A 54 -7.03 -10.11 -14.52
CA SER A 54 -7.12 -8.83 -15.21
C SER A 54 -6.92 -7.67 -14.25
N LEU A 55 -5.92 -6.85 -14.55
CA LEU A 55 -5.66 -5.62 -13.80
C LEU A 55 -6.84 -4.64 -13.91
N ASP A 56 -7.40 -4.48 -15.10
CA ASP A 56 -8.51 -3.54 -15.32
C ASP A 56 -9.74 -3.88 -14.47
N LYS A 57 -10.07 -5.15 -14.36
CA LYS A 57 -11.20 -5.60 -13.54
C LYS A 57 -10.94 -5.37 -12.06
N ILE A 58 -9.72 -5.64 -11.59
CA ILE A 58 -9.41 -5.49 -10.17
C ILE A 58 -9.32 -4.02 -9.75
N LEU A 59 -8.82 -3.14 -10.60
CA LEU A 59 -8.78 -1.71 -10.34
C LEU A 59 -10.17 -1.11 -10.14
N LYS A 60 -11.17 -1.62 -10.86
CA LYS A 60 -12.58 -1.24 -10.65
C LYS A 60 -13.12 -1.76 -9.33
N LYS A 61 -12.80 -3.00 -8.98
CA LYS A 61 -13.40 -3.74 -7.87
C LYS A 61 -12.88 -3.30 -6.50
N VAL A 62 -11.58 -3.04 -6.35
CA VAL A 62 -10.99 -2.73 -5.06
C VAL A 62 -11.37 -1.35 -4.55
N HIS A 63 -11.42 -1.21 -3.23
CA HIS A 63 -11.62 0.07 -2.57
C HIS A 63 -10.36 0.93 -2.61
N TYR A 64 -9.20 0.33 -2.37
CA TYR A 64 -7.92 1.03 -2.31
C TYR A 64 -6.81 0.30 -3.09
N ILE A 65 -5.91 1.09 -3.64
CA ILE A 65 -4.70 0.63 -4.33
C ILE A 65 -3.52 1.14 -3.51
N ILE A 66 -2.77 0.23 -2.89
CA ILE A 66 -1.56 0.56 -2.14
C ILE A 66 -0.40 0.50 -3.10
N LEU A 67 0.12 1.65 -3.46
CA LEU A 67 1.22 1.78 -4.40
C LEU A 67 2.55 1.88 -3.66
N SER A 68 3.45 0.93 -3.94
CA SER A 68 4.81 0.98 -3.38
C SER A 68 5.58 2.19 -3.92
N PRO A 69 6.36 2.90 -3.08
CA PRO A 69 7.13 4.08 -3.51
C PRO A 69 8.11 3.81 -4.67
N GLY A 70 8.62 2.58 -4.77
CA GLY A 70 9.51 2.16 -5.85
C GLY A 70 8.83 2.01 -7.22
N VAL A 71 7.50 2.03 -7.26
CA VAL A 71 6.74 2.00 -8.52
C VAL A 71 6.60 3.41 -9.05
N SER A 72 7.36 3.73 -10.09
CA SER A 72 7.22 5.02 -10.76
C SER A 72 5.96 5.04 -11.61
N LEU A 73 5.00 5.90 -11.26
CA LEU A 73 3.81 6.14 -12.08
C LEU A 73 4.15 6.62 -13.49
N LEU A 74 5.30 7.28 -13.66
CA LEU A 74 5.75 7.77 -14.97
C LEU A 74 6.31 6.65 -15.85
N LYS A 75 6.95 5.65 -15.26
CA LYS A 75 7.63 4.55 -15.96
C LYS A 75 6.80 3.25 -16.04
N SER A 76 5.74 3.15 -15.26
CA SER A 76 4.89 1.95 -15.27
C SER A 76 4.18 1.79 -16.61
N LYS A 77 4.17 0.56 -17.12
CA LYS A 77 3.38 0.18 -18.31
C LYS A 77 1.88 0.44 -18.12
N ASN A 78 1.43 0.40 -16.87
CA ASN A 78 0.03 0.58 -16.49
C ASN A 78 -0.32 2.00 -16.00
N ARG A 79 0.56 2.98 -16.25
CA ARG A 79 0.38 4.37 -15.77
C ARG A 79 -0.99 4.95 -16.11
N ASN A 80 -1.45 4.74 -17.34
CA ASN A 80 -2.73 5.30 -17.78
C ASN A 80 -3.91 4.64 -17.06
N LYS A 81 -3.83 3.34 -16.78
CA LYS A 81 -4.82 2.61 -16.00
C LYS A 81 -4.85 3.09 -14.55
N LEU A 82 -3.69 3.23 -13.93
CA LEU A 82 -3.56 3.71 -12.55
C LEU A 82 -4.05 5.16 -12.40
N ARG A 83 -3.77 6.02 -13.37
CA ARG A 83 -4.25 7.42 -13.37
C ARG A 83 -5.77 7.54 -13.32
N LYS A 84 -6.50 6.66 -14.00
CA LYS A 84 -7.97 6.63 -13.94
C LYS A 84 -8.50 6.42 -12.53
N TYR A 85 -7.76 5.71 -11.71
CA TYR A 85 -8.14 5.35 -10.34
C TYR A 85 -7.29 6.05 -9.27
N LYS A 86 -6.69 7.19 -9.59
CA LYS A 86 -5.80 7.92 -8.68
C LYS A 86 -6.43 8.22 -7.31
N LYS A 87 -7.75 8.42 -7.25
CA LYS A 87 -8.49 8.65 -5.99
C LYS A 87 -8.49 7.44 -5.05
N LYS A 88 -8.27 6.24 -5.58
CA LYS A 88 -8.15 5.00 -4.80
C LYS A 88 -6.71 4.71 -4.36
N ILE A 89 -5.72 5.41 -4.92
CA ILE A 89 -4.30 5.19 -4.62
C ILE A 89 -3.98 5.79 -3.27
N ILE A 90 -3.46 4.95 -2.39
CA ILE A 90 -2.99 5.32 -1.06
C ILE A 90 -1.57 4.77 -0.83
N THR A 91 -0.90 5.32 0.15
CA THR A 91 0.39 4.81 0.63
C THR A 91 0.19 3.87 1.83
N ASP A 92 1.25 3.20 2.24
CA ASP A 92 1.28 2.43 3.48
C ASP A 92 1.03 3.30 4.72
N ILE A 93 1.49 4.55 4.69
CA ILE A 93 1.23 5.54 5.76
C ILE A 93 -0.25 5.88 5.82
N ASP A 94 -0.90 6.11 4.67
CA ASP A 94 -2.34 6.35 4.62
C ASP A 94 -3.14 5.18 5.20
N LEU A 95 -2.66 3.95 5.01
CA LEU A 95 -3.27 2.76 5.61
C LEU A 95 -3.26 2.81 7.14
N ILE A 96 -2.19 3.34 7.74
CA ILE A 96 -2.11 3.55 9.19
C ILE A 96 -3.16 4.57 9.64
N PHE A 97 -3.35 5.66 8.89
CA PHE A 97 -4.39 6.65 9.19
C PHE A 97 -5.82 6.11 9.03
N LEU A 98 -6.04 5.17 8.12
CA LEU A 98 -7.32 4.46 8.04
C LEU A 98 -7.61 3.63 9.29
N LEU A 99 -6.58 3.17 9.99
CA LEU A 99 -6.70 2.41 11.23
C LEU A 99 -6.88 3.30 12.46
N LYS A 100 -6.13 4.40 12.51
CA LYS A 100 -6.06 5.29 13.68
C LYS A 100 -6.02 6.74 13.21
N SER A 101 -7.19 7.37 13.13
CA SER A 101 -7.33 8.76 12.69
C SER A 101 -6.77 9.79 13.70
N ASP A 102 -6.56 9.39 14.95
CA ASP A 102 -6.09 10.24 16.05
C ASP A 102 -4.57 10.13 16.32
N LEU A 103 -3.83 9.45 15.45
CA LEU A 103 -2.38 9.35 15.56
C LEU A 103 -1.73 10.74 15.45
N LYS A 104 -0.99 11.11 16.49
CA LYS A 104 -0.06 12.24 16.42
C LYS A 104 1.17 11.81 15.65
N THR A 105 1.53 12.56 14.64
CA THR A 105 2.70 12.28 13.80
C THR A 105 3.71 13.41 13.87
N ILE A 106 4.98 13.05 13.87
CA ILE A 106 6.10 13.98 13.73
C ILE A 106 6.78 13.66 12.40
N VAL A 107 6.87 14.65 11.53
CA VAL A 107 7.52 14.50 10.23
C VAL A 107 8.93 15.04 10.30
N VAL A 108 9.91 14.20 10.02
CA VAL A 108 11.33 14.57 9.95
C VAL A 108 11.77 14.56 8.50
N THR A 109 12.18 15.71 8.00
CA THR A 109 12.63 15.89 6.60
C THR A 109 13.97 16.65 6.56
N GLY A 110 14.69 16.54 5.47
CA GLY A 110 15.98 17.20 5.28
C GLY A 110 16.96 16.31 4.52
N THR A 111 18.10 16.88 4.14
CA THR A 111 19.16 16.15 3.43
C THR A 111 20.08 15.39 4.37
N ASN A 112 20.26 15.89 5.60
CA ASN A 112 21.15 15.29 6.61
C ASN A 112 20.45 15.22 7.98
N GLY A 113 20.84 14.26 8.81
CA GLY A 113 20.43 14.13 10.20
C GLY A 113 19.03 13.57 10.45
N LYS A 114 18.28 13.13 9.42
CA LYS A 114 16.94 12.57 9.57
C LYS A 114 16.90 11.34 10.49
N SER A 115 17.76 10.37 10.25
CA SER A 115 17.84 9.15 11.05
C SER A 115 18.28 9.41 12.49
N THR A 116 19.22 10.34 12.69
CA THR A 116 19.68 10.74 14.03
C THR A 116 18.56 11.41 14.83
N THR A 117 17.82 12.33 14.20
CA THR A 117 16.67 13.00 14.82
C THR A 117 15.59 12.00 15.20
N CYS A 118 15.26 11.05 14.31
CA CYS A 118 14.28 10.00 14.60
C CYS A 118 14.70 9.13 15.79
N LYS A 119 15.98 8.75 15.89
CA LYS A 119 16.50 7.98 17.03
C LYS A 119 16.41 8.74 18.35
N ILE A 120 16.65 10.05 18.36
CA ILE A 120 16.51 10.90 19.55
C ILE A 120 15.04 10.96 20.00
N LEU A 121 14.10 11.07 19.05
CA LEU A 121 12.66 11.12 19.35
C LEU A 121 12.10 9.79 19.82
N GLU A 122 12.75 8.67 19.51
CA GLU A 122 12.36 7.32 19.93
C GLU A 122 12.61 7.07 21.42
N HIS A 123 13.52 7.81 22.05
CA HIS A 123 13.88 7.78 23.47
C HIS A 123 13.12 8.85 24.25
#